data_fbe99866021c058d3b762dfe6d9d4b4b
#
_entry.id   fbe99866021c058d3b762dfe6d9d4b4b
#
_cell.length_a   1.000
_cell.length_b   1.000
_cell.length_c   1.000
_cell.angle_alpha   90.00
_cell.angle_beta   90.00
_cell.angle_gamma   90.00
#
_symmetry.space_group_name_H-M   'P 1'
#
loop_
_entity.id
_entity.type
_entity.pdbx_description
1 polymer ?
#
loop_
_entity_poly.entity_id
_entity_poly.type
_entity_poly.pdbx_seq_one_letter_code
_entity_poly.pdbx_strand_id
1 'polypeptide(L)'
;TTGCDFVTIMTIHKSKGLEFPVVFVPALDAKGKGDTDMLRFNADAGLGIKVDIGGELQDTSVMLAIKDIEKQLDSAEKQRQLYVAMTRAQDRLILSGTYDSSSKSRSETWFSSLRNILQEYDHFLLKEYAADKKEISVNAAAELEKVIVTDELLQRIKPLPEYGLEWQRSLSATALQTYLDCPRCYYYQYILQMPGYEAVKVTDSDGYLPAALQGTVIHKALELLTNGYEPEQAFRSALQINKVQGSAARTYDIYMQYINGPLYQKLQNAERKAEISFELPLLQEYGIAAAFSGYIDCTVFNSDGTLRIVDYKTGVPPEAGEPAPGYIYQLALYQKAAAELWQRPVTLAELHFLQNNSCWQLQDCSDRLQEVAELCRDIFSKRRESEFTVKTKYCKNCPFAYFCAGQE
;
A
#
# COMPACT_ATOMS: atom_id res chain seq x y z
N THR A 1 -21.33 -6.22 -2.59
CA THR A 1 -20.79 -6.26 -1.22
C THR A 1 -21.57 -7.27 -0.41
N THR A 2 -21.23 -8.52 -0.49
CA THR A 2 -21.86 -9.54 0.33
C THR A 2 -20.81 -10.44 0.95
N GLY A 3 -20.64 -10.29 2.30
CA GLY A 3 -20.43 -11.45 3.12
C GLY A 3 -19.01 -11.98 3.24
N CYS A 4 -18.04 -11.12 3.53
CA CYS A 4 -16.89 -11.60 4.28
C CYS A 4 -16.90 -10.91 5.65
N ASP A 5 -17.24 -11.69 6.70
CA ASP A 5 -17.16 -11.24 8.10
C ASP A 5 -15.68 -11.16 8.52
N PHE A 6 -14.98 -10.11 8.11
CA PHE A 6 -13.63 -9.86 8.60
C PHE A 6 -13.47 -8.42 9.08
N VAL A 7 -12.58 -8.26 10.06
CA VAL A 7 -12.14 -6.96 10.55
C VAL A 7 -10.80 -6.64 9.91
N THR A 8 -10.72 -5.53 9.19
CA THR A 8 -9.47 -5.09 8.56
C THR A 8 -8.70 -4.21 9.55
N ILE A 9 -7.45 -4.57 9.83
CA ILE A 9 -6.53 -3.75 10.63
C ILE A 9 -5.50 -3.13 9.70
N MET A 10 -5.42 -1.79 9.73
CA MET A 10 -4.49 -1.06 8.87
C MET A 10 -3.97 0.21 9.55
N THR A 11 -2.92 0.80 9.01
CA THR A 11 -2.44 2.10 9.44
C THR A 11 -3.32 3.21 8.87
N ILE A 12 -3.35 4.37 9.54
CA ILE A 12 -4.08 5.56 9.07
C ILE A 12 -3.64 5.96 7.66
N HIS A 13 -2.34 5.84 7.35
CA HIS A 13 -1.84 6.15 6.01
C HIS A 13 -2.42 5.23 4.93
N LYS A 14 -2.53 3.94 5.22
CA LYS A 14 -3.14 2.96 4.28
C LYS A 14 -4.65 3.16 4.11
N SER A 15 -5.32 3.78 5.07
CA SER A 15 -6.76 4.05 4.99
C SER A 15 -7.11 5.30 4.16
N LYS A 16 -6.11 6.06 3.71
CA LYS A 16 -6.34 7.28 2.92
C LYS A 16 -7.02 6.94 1.59
N GLY A 17 -8.18 7.57 1.34
CA GLY A 17 -8.99 7.32 0.15
C GLY A 17 -9.98 6.16 0.27
N LEU A 18 -9.92 5.36 1.34
CA LEU A 18 -10.88 4.30 1.61
C LEU A 18 -11.95 4.79 2.57
N GLU A 19 -13.12 4.12 2.56
CA GLU A 19 -14.22 4.39 3.50
C GLU A 19 -14.80 3.06 3.99
N PHE A 20 -15.25 3.04 5.25
CA PHE A 20 -15.74 1.84 5.90
C PHE A 20 -17.03 2.15 6.67
N PRO A 21 -18.03 1.25 6.69
CA PRO A 21 -19.26 1.44 7.45
C PRO A 21 -18.98 1.71 8.93
N VAL A 22 -18.03 0.98 9.54
CA VAL A 22 -17.65 1.12 10.94
C VAL A 22 -16.14 1.25 11.05
N VAL A 23 -15.67 2.26 11.76
CA VAL A 23 -14.23 2.49 12.02
C VAL A 23 -13.99 2.53 13.52
N PHE A 24 -13.01 1.74 13.97
CA PHE A 24 -12.47 1.77 15.32
C PHE A 24 -11.10 2.46 15.30
N VAL A 25 -10.92 3.49 16.10
CA VAL A 25 -9.62 4.13 16.33
C VAL A 25 -9.24 3.93 17.80
N PRO A 26 -8.47 2.89 18.11
CA PRO A 26 -8.05 2.57 19.47
C PRO A 26 -6.82 3.37 19.89
N ALA A 27 -6.51 3.33 21.20
CA ALA A 27 -5.28 3.85 21.79
C ALA A 27 -5.03 5.35 21.50
N LEU A 28 -6.06 6.18 21.59
CA LEU A 28 -5.94 7.63 21.39
C LEU A 28 -5.05 8.31 22.44
N ASP A 29 -4.72 7.61 23.51
CA ASP A 29 -3.81 8.01 24.58
C ASP A 29 -2.35 7.61 24.31
N ALA A 30 -2.06 6.96 23.19
CA ALA A 30 -0.70 6.55 22.84
C ALA A 30 0.26 7.75 22.82
N LYS A 31 1.35 7.62 23.58
CA LYS A 31 2.42 8.62 23.63
C LYS A 31 3.44 8.32 22.55
N GLY A 32 3.97 9.38 21.92
CA GLY A 32 5.12 9.24 21.03
C GLY A 32 6.35 8.69 21.75
N LYS A 33 7.30 8.16 21.00
CA LYS A 33 8.60 7.74 21.55
C LYS A 33 9.31 8.96 22.16
N GLY A 34 10.00 8.74 23.27
CA GLY A 34 10.82 9.78 23.89
C GLY A 34 11.94 10.25 22.95
N ASP A 35 12.34 11.49 23.13
CA ASP A 35 13.43 12.12 22.35
C ASP A 35 14.80 11.64 22.86
N THR A 36 15.47 10.82 22.08
CA THR A 36 16.83 10.32 22.35
C THR A 36 17.89 10.86 21.38
N ASP A 37 17.51 11.75 20.46
CA ASP A 37 18.39 12.21 19.40
C ASP A 37 19.48 13.14 19.94
N MET A 38 20.71 12.85 19.58
CA MET A 38 21.90 13.63 19.92
C MET A 38 22.12 14.81 18.97
N LEU A 39 21.55 14.73 17.76
CA LEU A 39 21.78 15.67 16.68
C LEU A 39 20.49 15.83 15.89
N ARG A 40 20.13 17.09 15.56
CA ARG A 40 18.98 17.42 14.72
C ARG A 40 19.36 18.53 13.73
N PHE A 41 18.79 18.45 12.55
CA PHE A 41 18.98 19.48 11.52
C PHE A 41 17.63 20.04 11.07
N ASN A 42 17.58 21.36 10.97
CA ASN A 42 16.46 22.07 10.38
C ASN A 42 17.01 23.12 9.39
N ALA A 43 16.41 23.25 8.21
CA ALA A 43 16.91 24.13 7.16
C ALA A 43 16.97 25.61 7.58
N ASP A 44 16.05 26.05 8.43
CA ASP A 44 15.95 27.44 8.87
C ASP A 44 16.72 27.71 10.18
N ALA A 45 16.74 26.73 11.10
CA ALA A 45 17.36 26.86 12.41
C ALA A 45 18.82 26.35 12.47
N GLY A 46 19.25 25.54 11.49
CA GLY A 46 20.61 24.99 11.40
C GLY A 46 20.78 23.63 12.11
N LEU A 47 21.95 23.38 12.66
CA LEU A 47 22.34 22.12 13.29
C LEU A 47 22.27 22.23 14.82
N GLY A 48 21.34 21.53 15.43
CA GLY A 48 21.20 21.38 16.88
C GLY A 48 21.93 20.15 17.38
N ILE A 49 22.69 20.29 18.48
CA ILE A 49 23.41 19.19 19.12
C ILE A 49 23.13 19.18 20.62
N LYS A 50 23.23 18.00 21.24
CA LYS A 50 23.36 17.87 22.68
C LYS A 50 24.85 17.91 23.05
N VAL A 51 25.19 18.60 24.11
CA VAL A 51 26.56 18.68 24.62
C VAL A 51 26.61 18.12 26.04
N ASP A 52 27.69 17.42 26.35
CA ASP A 52 27.94 16.93 27.70
C ASP A 52 28.55 18.06 28.52
N ILE A 53 27.85 18.43 29.59
CA ILE A 53 28.32 19.42 30.55
C ILE A 53 28.33 18.76 31.93
N GLY A 54 29.50 18.31 32.34
CA GLY A 54 29.68 17.71 33.67
C GLY A 54 29.07 16.32 33.86
N GLY A 55 28.93 15.53 32.79
CA GLY A 55 28.33 14.20 32.76
C GLY A 55 26.82 14.18 32.45
N GLU A 56 26.22 15.36 32.20
CA GLU A 56 24.82 15.48 31.81
C GLU A 56 24.70 16.05 30.36
N LEU A 57 23.90 15.39 29.55
CA LEU A 57 23.60 15.84 28.18
C LEU A 57 22.61 17.00 28.22
N GLN A 58 23.03 18.16 27.73
CA GLN A 58 22.19 19.36 27.66
C GLN A 58 21.94 19.77 26.22
N ASP A 59 20.71 20.26 25.96
CA ASP A 59 20.35 20.79 24.68
C ASP A 59 20.96 22.16 24.45
N THR A 60 21.58 22.40 23.29
CA THR A 60 21.97 23.75 22.88
C THR A 60 20.74 24.59 22.53
N SER A 61 20.90 25.91 22.49
CA SER A 61 19.80 26.83 22.10
C SER A 61 19.23 26.51 20.71
N VAL A 62 20.07 26.11 19.77
CA VAL A 62 19.65 25.67 18.43
C VAL A 62 18.86 24.36 18.53
N MET A 63 19.30 23.39 19.33
CA MET A 63 18.56 22.14 19.56
C MET A 63 17.17 22.42 20.15
N LEU A 64 17.06 23.32 21.11
CA LEU A 64 15.77 23.72 21.70
C LEU A 64 14.85 24.39 20.67
N ALA A 65 15.39 25.29 19.85
CA ALA A 65 14.63 25.94 18.78
C ALA A 65 14.10 24.91 17.75
N ILE A 66 14.94 23.97 17.34
CA ILE A 66 14.52 22.90 16.41
C ILE A 66 13.43 22.03 17.04
N LYS A 67 13.57 21.64 18.30
CA LYS A 67 12.56 20.86 19.03
C LYS A 67 11.21 21.58 19.10
N ASP A 68 11.20 22.88 19.28
CA ASP A 68 9.96 23.66 19.33
C ASP A 68 9.29 23.72 17.96
N ILE A 69 10.05 23.94 16.89
CA ILE A 69 9.54 23.89 15.51
C ILE A 69 8.96 22.51 15.20
N GLU A 70 9.71 21.47 15.47
CA GLU A 70 9.28 20.08 15.19
C GLU A 70 8.05 19.69 16.02
N LYS A 71 7.94 20.13 17.26
CA LYS A 71 6.77 19.89 18.11
C LYS A 71 5.51 20.53 17.52
N GLN A 72 5.62 21.74 16.98
CA GLN A 72 4.49 22.41 16.32
C GLN A 72 4.07 21.67 15.04
N LEU A 73 5.04 21.27 14.21
CA LEU A 73 4.79 20.48 13.00
C LEU A 73 4.19 19.12 13.31
N ASP A 74 4.71 18.42 14.32
CA ASP A 74 4.20 17.10 14.75
C ASP A 74 2.76 17.20 15.29
N SER A 75 2.46 18.26 16.07
CA SER A 75 1.10 18.52 16.55
C SER A 75 0.11 18.73 15.39
N ALA A 76 0.49 19.53 14.39
CA ALA A 76 -0.32 19.76 13.21
C ALA A 76 -0.50 18.46 12.38
N GLU A 77 0.56 17.65 12.25
CA GLU A 77 0.48 16.37 11.53
C GLU A 77 -0.39 15.35 12.27
N LYS A 78 -0.30 15.28 13.60
CA LYS A 78 -1.19 14.43 14.42
C LYS A 78 -2.65 14.80 14.26
N GLN A 79 -2.97 16.09 14.17
CA GLN A 79 -4.34 16.55 13.92
C GLN A 79 -4.82 16.12 12.52
N ARG A 80 -3.97 16.25 11.49
CA ARG A 80 -4.31 15.77 10.13
C ARG A 80 -4.53 14.27 10.09
N GLN A 81 -3.69 13.49 10.77
CA GLN A 81 -3.84 12.04 10.85
C GLN A 81 -5.14 11.63 11.55
N LEU A 82 -5.46 12.29 12.67
CA LEU A 82 -6.73 12.06 13.36
C LEU A 82 -7.93 12.38 12.47
N TYR A 83 -7.91 13.51 11.76
CA TYR A 83 -8.93 13.88 10.81
C TYR A 83 -9.10 12.81 9.72
N VAL A 84 -8.00 12.33 9.14
CA VAL A 84 -8.03 11.26 8.14
C VAL A 84 -8.67 10.00 8.72
N ALA A 85 -8.28 9.57 9.93
CA ALA A 85 -8.83 8.38 10.58
C ALA A 85 -10.33 8.51 10.82
N MET A 86 -10.77 9.64 11.35
CA MET A 86 -12.18 9.88 11.68
C MET A 86 -13.07 9.95 10.44
N THR A 87 -12.58 10.56 9.36
CA THR A 87 -13.33 10.71 8.10
C THR A 87 -13.39 9.43 7.27
N ARG A 88 -12.84 8.32 7.74
CA ARG A 88 -12.99 7.00 7.08
C ARG A 88 -14.30 6.33 7.42
N ALA A 89 -14.99 6.75 8.47
CA ALA A 89 -16.25 6.16 8.89
C ALA A 89 -17.42 6.72 8.08
N GLN A 90 -18.21 5.82 7.51
CA GLN A 90 -19.48 6.16 6.83
C GLN A 90 -20.64 6.24 7.83
N ASP A 91 -20.82 5.20 8.66
CA ASP A 91 -21.98 5.08 9.55
C ASP A 91 -21.62 5.24 11.03
N ARG A 92 -20.49 4.64 11.47
CA ARG A 92 -20.11 4.64 12.88
C ARG A 92 -18.60 4.83 13.06
N LEU A 93 -18.27 5.75 13.94
CA LEU A 93 -16.92 5.97 14.43
C LEU A 93 -16.84 5.62 15.92
N ILE A 94 -15.93 4.73 16.29
CA ILE A 94 -15.71 4.30 17.66
C ILE A 94 -14.28 4.66 18.04
N LEU A 95 -14.17 5.55 19.02
CA LEU A 95 -12.90 6.05 19.52
C LEU A 95 -12.65 5.49 20.92
N SER A 96 -11.46 5.00 21.20
CA SER A 96 -11.14 4.50 22.53
C SER A 96 -9.74 4.89 22.99
N GLY A 97 -9.59 5.10 24.28
CA GLY A 97 -8.35 5.45 24.93
C GLY A 97 -8.48 5.33 26.44
N THR A 98 -7.38 5.38 27.13
CA THR A 98 -7.31 5.37 28.61
C THR A 98 -6.82 6.71 29.12
N TYR A 99 -7.21 7.08 30.33
CA TYR A 99 -6.66 8.23 31.01
C TYR A 99 -6.55 7.99 32.51
N ASP A 100 -5.56 8.59 33.09
CA ASP A 100 -5.38 8.60 34.54
C ASP A 100 -5.90 9.92 35.09
N SER A 101 -7.02 9.87 35.84
CA SER A 101 -7.62 11.05 36.45
C SER A 101 -6.75 11.66 37.57
N SER A 102 -5.82 10.88 38.10
CA SER A 102 -4.88 11.32 39.16
C SER A 102 -3.60 11.94 38.62
N SER A 103 -3.28 11.76 37.37
CA SER A 103 -2.05 12.25 36.73
C SER A 103 -2.13 13.76 36.46
N LYS A 104 -1.18 14.50 37.06
CA LYS A 104 -0.97 15.93 36.79
C LYS A 104 -0.28 16.20 35.43
N SER A 105 0.19 15.15 34.73
CA SER A 105 0.89 15.28 33.47
C SER A 105 -0.13 15.53 32.33
N ARG A 106 -0.16 16.74 31.80
CA ARG A 106 -0.91 17.13 30.62
C ARG A 106 -0.10 16.74 29.35
N SER A 107 0.09 15.45 29.09
CA SER A 107 0.61 15.06 27.79
C SER A 107 -0.49 15.29 26.75
N GLU A 108 -0.21 16.09 25.71
CA GLU A 108 -1.09 16.28 24.58
C GLU A 108 -1.21 14.98 23.78
N THR A 109 -2.31 14.28 23.99
CA THR A 109 -2.70 13.09 23.22
C THR A 109 -3.98 13.38 22.45
N TRP A 110 -4.27 12.61 21.42
CA TRP A 110 -5.57 12.73 20.74
C TRP A 110 -6.75 12.58 21.70
N PHE A 111 -6.59 11.69 22.68
CA PHE A 111 -7.61 11.49 23.70
C PHE A 111 -7.90 12.76 24.51
N SER A 112 -6.84 13.44 25.00
CA SER A 112 -7.01 14.66 25.79
C SER A 112 -7.65 15.80 24.99
N SER A 113 -7.27 15.95 23.72
CA SER A 113 -7.83 16.96 22.82
C SER A 113 -9.30 16.71 22.50
N LEU A 114 -9.64 15.46 22.17
CA LEU A 114 -11.03 15.09 21.83
C LEU A 114 -11.95 15.09 23.05
N ARG A 115 -11.49 14.62 24.19
CA ARG A 115 -12.32 14.56 25.42
C ARG A 115 -12.88 15.91 25.80
N ASN A 116 -12.06 16.96 25.77
CA ASN A 116 -12.50 18.31 26.10
C ASN A 116 -13.59 18.81 25.12
N ILE A 117 -13.42 18.53 23.83
CA ILE A 117 -14.37 18.91 22.79
C ILE A 117 -15.68 18.11 22.94
N LEU A 118 -15.58 16.79 23.12
CA LEU A 118 -16.75 15.90 23.16
C LEU A 118 -17.61 16.12 24.43
N GLN A 119 -17.04 16.65 25.51
CA GLN A 119 -17.82 17.03 26.70
C GLN A 119 -18.71 18.25 26.51
N GLU A 120 -18.43 19.08 25.50
CA GLU A 120 -19.22 20.27 25.19
C GLU A 120 -20.42 19.99 24.28
N TYR A 121 -20.51 18.77 23.71
CA TYR A 121 -21.54 18.41 22.73
C TYR A 121 -22.36 17.19 23.19
N ASP A 122 -23.62 17.38 23.45
CA ASP A 122 -24.58 16.33 23.90
C ASP A 122 -24.89 15.26 22.85
N HIS A 123 -24.39 15.41 21.62
CA HIS A 123 -24.68 14.51 20.51
C HIS A 123 -23.80 13.25 20.49
N PHE A 124 -22.73 13.23 21.30
CA PHE A 124 -21.79 12.13 21.33
C PHE A 124 -22.06 11.20 22.51
N LEU A 125 -22.09 9.91 22.25
CA LEU A 125 -22.22 8.91 23.30
C LEU A 125 -20.85 8.67 23.97
N LEU A 126 -20.56 9.41 25.03
CA LEU A 126 -19.35 9.17 25.84
C LEU A 126 -19.68 8.14 26.93
N LYS A 127 -18.94 7.02 26.93
CA LYS A 127 -19.01 6.00 27.97
C LYS A 127 -17.65 5.92 28.68
N GLU A 128 -17.65 6.19 29.95
CA GLU A 128 -16.47 6.01 30.81
C GLU A 128 -16.63 4.73 31.64
N TYR A 129 -15.61 3.90 31.62
CA TYR A 129 -15.54 2.68 32.41
C TYR A 129 -14.37 2.83 33.39
N ALA A 130 -14.63 2.69 34.67
CA ALA A 130 -13.56 2.58 35.66
C ALA A 130 -12.83 1.24 35.43
N ALA A 131 -11.55 1.31 35.10
CA ALA A 131 -10.70 0.13 35.14
C ALA A 131 -10.38 -0.16 36.61
N ASP A 132 -10.80 -1.30 37.15
CA ASP A 132 -10.25 -1.80 38.39
C ASP A 132 -8.74 -1.93 38.20
N LYS A 133 -7.98 -1.09 38.90
CA LYS A 133 -6.53 -1.29 39.04
C LYS A 133 -6.33 -2.58 39.82
N LYS A 134 -6.45 -3.73 39.16
CA LYS A 134 -5.66 -4.89 39.62
C LYS A 134 -4.23 -4.45 39.40
N GLU A 135 -3.58 -4.09 40.49
CA GLU A 135 -2.12 -4.04 40.55
C GLU A 135 -1.66 -5.43 40.07
N ILE A 136 -1.33 -5.54 38.81
CA ILE A 136 -0.41 -6.58 38.41
C ILE A 136 0.92 -6.10 38.98
N SER A 137 1.15 -6.46 40.23
CA SER A 137 2.49 -6.39 40.79
C SER A 137 3.34 -7.36 39.99
N VAL A 138 3.89 -6.87 38.90
CA VAL A 138 5.03 -7.52 38.25
C VAL A 138 6.15 -7.37 39.25
N ASN A 139 6.27 -8.34 40.16
CA ASN A 139 7.49 -8.53 40.94
C ASN A 139 8.58 -8.80 39.90
N ALA A 140 9.27 -7.75 39.49
CA ALA A 140 10.38 -7.80 38.53
C ALA A 140 11.60 -8.57 39.08
N ALA A 141 11.46 -9.21 40.24
CA ALA A 141 12.46 -10.04 40.90
C ALA A 141 11.97 -11.48 41.19
N ALA A 142 10.79 -11.86 40.73
CA ALA A 142 10.51 -13.29 40.67
C ALA A 142 11.41 -13.86 39.57
N GLU A 143 12.44 -14.61 39.95
CA GLU A 143 13.11 -15.55 39.07
C GLU A 143 12.02 -16.17 38.19
N LEU A 144 12.16 -16.01 36.85
CA LEU A 144 11.37 -16.76 35.91
C LEU A 144 11.59 -18.23 36.26
N GLU A 145 10.75 -18.78 37.15
CA GLU A 145 10.61 -20.22 37.24
C GLU A 145 10.40 -20.66 35.80
N LYS A 146 11.35 -21.41 35.29
CA LYS A 146 11.23 -22.03 33.97
C LYS A 146 9.86 -22.65 33.97
N VAL A 147 8.93 -22.07 33.18
CA VAL A 147 7.63 -22.67 32.94
C VAL A 147 7.95 -24.02 32.33
N ILE A 148 7.91 -25.06 33.16
CA ILE A 148 8.03 -26.43 32.67
C ILE A 148 6.77 -26.64 31.87
N VAL A 149 6.90 -26.56 30.55
CA VAL A 149 5.81 -26.90 29.64
C VAL A 149 5.55 -28.40 29.82
N THR A 150 4.55 -28.72 30.63
CA THR A 150 4.13 -30.10 30.84
C THR A 150 3.34 -30.59 29.65
N ASP A 151 3.39 -31.86 29.37
CA ASP A 151 2.59 -32.51 28.31
C ASP A 151 1.08 -32.20 28.45
N GLU A 152 0.58 -32.00 29.67
CA GLU A 152 -0.78 -31.53 29.94
C GLU A 152 -1.05 -30.10 29.43
N LEU A 153 -0.07 -29.23 29.51
CA LEU A 153 -0.18 -27.86 28.98
C LEU A 153 -0.18 -27.88 27.44
N LEU A 154 0.67 -28.76 26.86
CA LEU A 154 0.69 -28.95 25.39
C LEU A 154 -0.60 -29.59 24.88
N GLN A 155 -1.25 -30.46 25.64
CA GLN A 155 -2.56 -31.05 25.27
C GLN A 155 -3.71 -30.04 25.38
N ARG A 156 -3.57 -28.98 26.22
CA ARG A 156 -4.54 -27.87 26.30
C ARG A 156 -4.36 -26.84 25.20
N ILE A 157 -3.18 -26.74 24.61
CA ILE A 157 -2.95 -25.98 23.39
C ILE A 157 -3.59 -26.80 22.28
N LYS A 158 -4.88 -26.58 22.04
CA LYS A 158 -5.46 -27.06 20.78
C LYS A 158 -4.56 -26.55 19.67
N PRO A 159 -4.07 -27.41 18.75
CA PRO A 159 -3.42 -26.92 17.57
C PRO A 159 -4.37 -25.84 17.01
N LEU A 160 -3.83 -24.65 16.76
CA LEU A 160 -4.57 -23.66 16.00
C LEU A 160 -5.15 -24.43 14.83
N PRO A 161 -6.48 -24.35 14.57
CA PRO A 161 -7.00 -24.95 13.38
C PRO A 161 -6.02 -24.53 12.29
N GLU A 162 -5.64 -25.43 11.41
CA GLU A 162 -4.87 -25.12 10.21
C GLU A 162 -5.71 -24.18 9.34
N TYR A 163 -5.97 -22.99 9.86
CA TYR A 163 -6.20 -21.83 9.03
C TYR A 163 -4.85 -21.63 8.37
N GLY A 164 -4.74 -22.19 7.17
CA GLY A 164 -3.54 -22.03 6.41
C GLY A 164 -3.17 -20.55 6.47
N LEU A 165 -1.92 -20.24 6.67
CA LEU A 165 -1.38 -18.86 6.64
C LEU A 165 -1.81 -18.09 5.37
N GLU A 166 -2.49 -18.75 4.47
CA GLU A 166 -3.13 -18.32 3.24
C GLU A 166 -4.17 -17.21 3.43
N TRP A 167 -4.93 -17.24 4.55
CA TRP A 167 -6.00 -16.28 4.83
C TRP A 167 -5.54 -14.85 5.10
N GLN A 168 -4.29 -14.64 5.38
CA GLN A 168 -3.75 -13.32 5.75
C GLN A 168 -2.92 -12.67 4.64
N ARG A 169 -2.82 -13.29 3.47
CA ARG A 169 -2.00 -12.75 2.39
C ARG A 169 -2.87 -12.07 1.35
N SER A 170 -2.72 -10.77 1.26
CA SER A 170 -3.13 -10.03 0.06
C SER A 170 -1.98 -10.11 -0.95
N LEU A 171 -2.27 -10.57 -2.15
CA LEU A 171 -1.33 -10.61 -3.27
C LEU A 171 -1.72 -9.56 -4.31
N SER A 172 -0.72 -8.95 -4.94
CA SER A 172 -0.94 -8.11 -6.10
C SER A 172 -0.36 -8.76 -7.36
N ALA A 173 -0.83 -8.35 -8.53
CA ALA A 173 -0.22 -8.77 -9.79
C ALA A 173 1.28 -8.41 -9.84
N THR A 174 1.68 -7.27 -9.27
CA THR A 174 3.08 -6.87 -9.14
C THR A 174 3.88 -7.83 -8.26
N ALA A 175 3.29 -8.33 -7.17
CA ALA A 175 3.94 -9.31 -6.31
C ALA A 175 4.17 -10.63 -7.07
N LEU A 176 3.19 -11.10 -7.84
CA LEU A 176 3.33 -12.27 -8.70
C LEU A 176 4.41 -12.06 -9.77
N GLN A 177 4.44 -10.89 -10.42
CA GLN A 177 5.49 -10.56 -11.38
C GLN A 177 6.87 -10.58 -10.74
N THR A 178 7.02 -10.00 -9.54
CA THR A 178 8.29 -10.02 -8.80
C THR A 178 8.73 -11.45 -8.50
N TYR A 179 7.79 -12.34 -8.15
CA TYR A 179 8.10 -13.74 -7.93
C TYR A 179 8.53 -14.45 -9.23
N LEU A 180 7.85 -14.18 -10.33
CA LEU A 180 8.23 -14.72 -11.64
C LEU A 180 9.61 -14.24 -12.09
N ASP A 181 9.93 -12.98 -11.81
CA ASP A 181 11.24 -12.39 -12.14
C ASP A 181 12.33 -12.97 -11.26
N CYS A 182 12.15 -12.98 -9.95
CA CYS A 182 13.08 -13.58 -9.00
C CYS A 182 12.37 -13.94 -7.67
N PRO A 183 12.16 -15.24 -7.37
CA PRO A 183 11.56 -15.66 -6.11
C PRO A 183 12.27 -15.09 -4.87
N ARG A 184 13.60 -14.97 -4.88
CA ARG A 184 14.37 -14.40 -3.77
C ARG A 184 14.06 -12.91 -3.57
N CYS A 185 13.90 -12.14 -4.66
CA CYS A 185 13.50 -10.73 -4.59
C CYS A 185 12.10 -10.61 -3.96
N TYR A 186 11.15 -11.47 -4.37
CA TYR A 186 9.83 -11.55 -3.77
C TYR A 186 9.91 -11.83 -2.26
N TYR A 187 10.75 -12.78 -1.83
CA TYR A 187 10.93 -13.10 -0.42
C TYR A 187 11.38 -11.89 0.40
N TYR A 188 12.39 -11.18 -0.06
CA TYR A 188 12.86 -9.98 0.62
C TYR A 188 11.82 -8.86 0.64
N GLN A 189 11.16 -8.62 -0.47
CA GLN A 189 10.23 -7.50 -0.60
C GLN A 189 8.88 -7.74 0.07
N TYR A 190 8.28 -8.93 -0.10
CA TYR A 190 6.90 -9.19 0.31
C TYR A 190 6.78 -10.08 1.55
N ILE A 191 7.76 -10.95 1.82
CA ILE A 191 7.75 -11.78 3.03
C ILE A 191 8.46 -11.07 4.18
N LEU A 192 9.70 -10.63 3.96
CA LEU A 192 10.49 -9.93 4.98
C LEU A 192 10.19 -8.43 5.05
N GLN A 193 9.54 -7.86 4.03
CA GLN A 193 9.23 -6.43 3.92
C GLN A 193 10.47 -5.54 4.11
N MET A 194 11.59 -5.99 3.58
CA MET A 194 12.86 -5.27 3.66
C MET A 194 12.82 -4.00 2.81
N PRO A 195 13.37 -2.89 3.30
CA PRO A 195 13.53 -1.70 2.48
C PRO A 195 14.52 -1.99 1.35
N GLY A 196 14.08 -1.84 0.11
CA GLY A 196 14.96 -1.95 -1.05
C GLY A 196 15.84 -0.69 -1.19
N TYR A 197 17.04 -0.85 -1.71
CA TYR A 197 17.86 0.28 -2.12
C TYR A 197 17.34 0.82 -3.46
N GLU A 198 16.78 2.00 -3.45
CA GLU A 198 16.45 2.74 -4.66
C GLU A 198 17.62 3.68 -4.98
N ALA A 199 18.34 3.37 -6.05
CA ALA A 199 19.32 4.33 -6.61
C ALA A 199 18.57 5.62 -6.98
N VAL A 200 19.12 6.77 -6.58
CA VAL A 200 18.57 8.08 -6.95
C VAL A 200 18.50 8.14 -8.48
N LYS A 201 17.28 8.11 -9.01
CA LYS A 201 17.04 8.16 -10.46
C LYS A 201 17.20 9.61 -10.91
N VAL A 202 18.32 9.91 -11.50
CA VAL A 202 18.55 11.21 -12.17
C VAL A 202 17.75 11.18 -13.48
N THR A 203 16.99 12.24 -13.75
CA THR A 203 16.34 12.44 -15.06
C THR A 203 17.40 12.54 -16.15
N ASP A 204 17.23 11.76 -17.21
CA ASP A 204 18.12 11.82 -18.36
C ASP A 204 18.04 13.21 -19.02
N SER A 205 19.17 13.72 -19.54
CA SER A 205 19.25 15.02 -20.20
C SER A 205 18.35 15.16 -21.44
N ASP A 206 17.84 14.06 -21.95
CA ASP A 206 17.08 13.96 -23.20
C ASP A 206 15.53 14.11 -23.07
N GLY A 207 15.03 14.45 -21.88
CA GLY A 207 13.60 14.64 -21.64
C GLY A 207 12.79 13.35 -21.46
N TYR A 208 13.45 12.22 -21.24
CA TYR A 208 12.81 11.00 -20.77
C TYR A 208 12.76 10.98 -19.23
N LEU A 209 11.62 10.60 -18.71
CA LEU A 209 11.50 10.22 -17.30
C LEU A 209 12.04 8.78 -17.11
N PRO A 210 12.57 8.45 -15.93
CA PRO A 210 12.85 7.06 -15.57
C PRO A 210 11.63 6.18 -15.82
N ALA A 211 11.81 4.96 -16.35
CA ALA A 211 10.71 4.13 -16.85
C ALA A 211 9.54 3.95 -15.86
N ALA A 212 9.83 3.77 -14.57
CA ALA A 212 8.80 3.66 -13.54
C ALA A 212 8.01 4.97 -13.36
N LEU A 213 8.70 6.12 -13.35
CA LEU A 213 8.07 7.43 -13.21
C LEU A 213 7.28 7.80 -14.47
N GLN A 214 7.81 7.46 -15.66
CA GLN A 214 7.10 7.61 -16.93
C GLN A 214 5.76 6.86 -16.91
N GLY A 215 5.76 5.59 -16.46
CA GLY A 215 4.53 4.82 -16.30
C GLY A 215 3.55 5.52 -15.38
N THR A 216 3.98 5.88 -14.17
CA THR A 216 3.13 6.55 -13.16
C THR A 216 2.52 7.85 -13.68
N VAL A 217 3.30 8.68 -14.40
CA VAL A 217 2.82 9.96 -14.95
C VAL A 217 1.79 9.73 -16.04
N ILE A 218 2.04 8.79 -16.96
CA ILE A 218 1.11 8.51 -18.07
C ILE A 218 -0.19 7.89 -17.55
N HIS A 219 -0.14 6.92 -16.64
CA HIS A 219 -1.35 6.34 -16.03
C HIS A 219 -2.19 7.43 -15.35
N LYS A 220 -1.54 8.31 -14.57
CA LYS A 220 -2.22 9.43 -13.92
C LYS A 220 -2.82 10.42 -14.92
N ALA A 221 -2.15 10.68 -16.04
CA ALA A 221 -2.70 11.54 -17.09
C ALA A 221 -3.93 10.89 -17.76
N LEU A 222 -3.90 9.57 -18.05
CA LEU A 222 -5.01 8.84 -18.63
C LEU A 222 -6.22 8.73 -17.69
N GLU A 223 -5.96 8.58 -16.38
CA GLU A 223 -6.99 8.66 -15.35
C GLU A 223 -7.69 10.03 -15.35
N LEU A 224 -6.92 11.12 -15.30
CA LEU A 224 -7.45 12.49 -15.33
C LEU A 224 -8.23 12.77 -16.62
N LEU A 225 -7.73 12.30 -17.75
CA LEU A 225 -8.40 12.39 -19.05
C LEU A 225 -9.74 11.65 -19.06
N THR A 226 -9.81 10.48 -18.41
CA THR A 226 -11.06 9.73 -18.24
C THR A 226 -12.05 10.48 -17.35
N ASN A 227 -11.55 11.26 -16.38
CA ASN A 227 -12.33 12.11 -15.49
C ASN A 227 -12.69 13.48 -16.09
N GLY A 228 -12.48 13.70 -17.40
CA GLY A 228 -12.94 14.88 -18.14
C GLY A 228 -11.96 16.04 -18.20
N TYR A 229 -10.70 15.85 -17.83
CA TYR A 229 -9.67 16.87 -18.07
C TYR A 229 -9.29 16.93 -19.55
N GLU A 230 -8.94 18.13 -20.04
CA GLU A 230 -8.36 18.27 -21.36
C GLU A 230 -6.97 17.61 -21.42
N PRO A 231 -6.56 17.05 -22.58
CA PRO A 231 -5.33 16.26 -22.71
C PRO A 231 -4.06 16.91 -22.14
N GLU A 232 -3.81 18.17 -22.51
CA GLU A 232 -2.64 18.91 -22.01
C GLU A 232 -2.72 19.16 -20.49
N GLN A 233 -3.91 19.52 -20.02
CA GLN A 233 -4.14 19.78 -18.59
C GLN A 233 -3.98 18.50 -17.77
N ALA A 234 -4.48 17.36 -18.26
CA ALA A 234 -4.32 16.07 -17.63
C ALA A 234 -2.84 15.70 -17.45
N PHE A 235 -2.04 15.87 -18.49
CA PHE A 235 -0.62 15.58 -18.42
C PHE A 235 0.14 16.54 -17.49
N ARG A 236 -0.11 17.85 -17.56
CA ARG A 236 0.49 18.84 -16.66
C ARG A 236 0.15 18.57 -15.20
N SER A 237 -1.12 18.24 -14.93
CA SER A 237 -1.56 17.90 -13.57
C SER A 237 -0.89 16.61 -13.08
N ALA A 238 -0.73 15.62 -13.94
CA ALA A 238 -0.02 14.37 -13.62
C ALA A 238 1.45 14.63 -13.25
N LEU A 239 2.15 15.52 -13.95
CA LEU A 239 3.52 15.93 -13.60
C LEU A 239 3.58 16.61 -12.22
N GLN A 240 2.65 17.50 -11.93
CA GLN A 240 2.58 18.20 -10.64
C GLN A 240 2.30 17.24 -9.48
N ILE A 241 1.31 16.35 -9.64
CA ILE A 241 0.95 15.33 -8.64
C ILE A 241 2.16 14.44 -8.30
N ASN A 242 2.92 14.05 -9.32
CA ASN A 242 4.11 13.19 -9.16
C ASN A 242 5.39 13.99 -8.85
N LYS A 243 5.29 15.31 -8.62
CA LYS A 243 6.41 16.18 -8.26
C LYS A 243 7.60 16.06 -9.23
N VAL A 244 7.30 15.90 -10.52
CA VAL A 244 8.33 15.78 -11.56
C VAL A 244 9.06 17.11 -11.72
N GLN A 245 10.40 17.05 -11.65
CA GLN A 245 11.29 18.16 -11.93
C GLN A 245 12.04 17.92 -13.24
N GLY A 246 12.12 18.95 -14.08
CA GLY A 246 12.80 18.87 -15.36
C GLY A 246 11.88 18.61 -16.55
N SER A 247 12.48 18.27 -17.70
CA SER A 247 11.76 18.05 -18.95
C SER A 247 11.12 16.67 -19.00
N ALA A 248 9.89 16.59 -19.46
CA ALA A 248 9.16 15.35 -19.73
C ALA A 248 8.65 15.30 -21.18
N ALA A 249 9.31 16.00 -22.09
CA ALA A 249 8.84 16.21 -23.46
C ALA A 249 8.59 14.87 -24.20
N ARG A 250 9.52 13.93 -24.12
CA ARG A 250 9.36 12.63 -24.77
C ARG A 250 8.29 11.74 -24.13
N THR A 251 8.09 11.86 -22.82
CA THR A 251 6.97 11.20 -22.13
C THR A 251 5.64 11.78 -22.60
N TYR A 252 5.59 13.10 -22.82
CA TYR A 252 4.43 13.77 -23.40
C TYR A 252 4.15 13.29 -24.84
N ASP A 253 5.18 13.13 -25.66
CA ASP A 253 5.03 12.64 -27.03
C ASP A 253 4.40 11.25 -27.06
N ILE A 254 4.84 10.34 -26.21
CA ILE A 254 4.25 8.99 -26.08
C ILE A 254 2.78 9.07 -25.67
N TYR A 255 2.46 9.89 -24.68
CA TYR A 255 1.08 10.11 -24.24
C TYR A 255 0.21 10.67 -25.38
N MET A 256 0.66 11.73 -26.07
CA MET A 256 -0.08 12.33 -27.19
C MET A 256 -0.20 11.41 -28.39
N GLN A 257 0.83 10.62 -28.70
CA GLN A 257 0.76 9.62 -29.75
C GLN A 257 -0.32 8.58 -29.46
N TYR A 258 -0.45 8.15 -28.21
CA TYR A 258 -1.48 7.18 -27.83
C TYR A 258 -2.89 7.79 -27.92
N ILE A 259 -3.14 8.95 -27.33
CA ILE A 259 -4.50 9.53 -27.32
C ILE A 259 -4.98 9.96 -28.71
N ASN A 260 -4.07 10.29 -29.61
CA ASN A 260 -4.38 10.55 -31.02
C ASN A 260 -4.43 9.27 -31.87
N GLY A 261 -4.07 8.13 -31.29
CA GLY A 261 -4.01 6.84 -31.96
C GLY A 261 -5.35 6.11 -32.02
N PRO A 262 -5.44 5.08 -32.88
CA PRO A 262 -6.68 4.37 -33.15
C PRO A 262 -7.22 3.57 -31.96
N LEU A 263 -6.34 3.14 -31.02
CA LEU A 263 -6.78 2.42 -29.82
C LEU A 263 -7.56 3.33 -28.89
N TYR A 264 -7.03 4.52 -28.58
CA TYR A 264 -7.72 5.45 -27.71
C TYR A 264 -9.00 6.02 -28.33
N GLN A 265 -9.02 6.27 -29.64
CA GLN A 265 -10.22 6.75 -30.33
C GLN A 265 -11.41 5.81 -30.19
N LYS A 266 -11.17 4.48 -30.13
CA LYS A 266 -12.22 3.48 -29.86
C LYS A 266 -12.77 3.57 -28.41
N LEU A 267 -12.01 4.14 -27.50
CA LEU A 267 -12.40 4.31 -26.10
C LEU A 267 -13.08 5.67 -25.85
N GLN A 268 -12.81 6.67 -26.67
CA GLN A 268 -13.13 8.08 -26.41
C GLN A 268 -14.62 8.32 -26.13
N ASN A 269 -15.50 7.65 -26.82
CA ASN A 269 -16.96 7.82 -26.71
C ASN A 269 -17.62 6.76 -25.81
N ALA A 270 -16.86 5.85 -25.23
CA ALA A 270 -17.41 4.82 -24.36
C ALA A 270 -17.52 5.32 -22.91
N GLU A 271 -18.54 4.87 -22.20
CA GLU A 271 -18.60 5.04 -20.75
C GLU A 271 -17.43 4.29 -20.10
N ARG A 272 -16.63 4.99 -19.29
CA ARG A 272 -15.40 4.46 -18.71
C ARG A 272 -15.23 4.87 -17.27
N LYS A 273 -14.53 4.01 -16.51
CA LYS A 273 -14.00 4.33 -15.17
C LYS A 273 -12.52 3.96 -15.13
N ALA A 274 -11.72 4.83 -14.54
CA ALA A 274 -10.27 4.65 -14.42
C ALA A 274 -9.87 4.35 -12.97
N GLU A 275 -8.73 3.68 -12.80
CA GLU A 275 -8.06 3.43 -11.51
C GLU A 275 -8.99 2.84 -10.44
N ILE A 276 -9.73 1.81 -10.82
CA ILE A 276 -10.67 1.15 -9.91
C ILE A 276 -9.90 0.17 -9.01
N SER A 277 -9.87 0.49 -7.73
CA SER A 277 -9.26 -0.37 -6.71
C SER A 277 -10.13 -1.58 -6.39
N PHE A 278 -9.50 -2.70 -6.14
CA PHE A 278 -10.15 -3.89 -5.62
C PHE A 278 -9.28 -4.63 -4.62
N GLU A 279 -9.94 -5.38 -3.73
CA GLU A 279 -9.34 -6.40 -2.88
C GLU A 279 -10.36 -7.53 -2.73
N LEU A 280 -10.17 -8.62 -3.46
CA LEU A 280 -11.15 -9.69 -3.63
C LEU A 280 -10.49 -11.08 -3.59
N PRO A 281 -11.18 -12.10 -3.07
CA PRO A 281 -10.70 -13.49 -3.05
C PRO A 281 -10.97 -14.16 -4.41
N LEU A 282 -10.27 -13.75 -5.44
CA LEU A 282 -10.57 -14.09 -6.85
C LEU A 282 -10.39 -15.57 -7.22
N LEU A 283 -9.63 -16.35 -6.45
CA LEU A 283 -9.24 -17.72 -6.81
C LEU A 283 -9.76 -18.77 -5.83
N GLN A 284 -10.86 -18.51 -5.12
CA GLN A 284 -11.48 -19.47 -4.20
C GLN A 284 -11.89 -20.76 -4.89
N GLU A 285 -12.42 -20.69 -6.10
CA GLU A 285 -12.79 -21.84 -6.93
C GLU A 285 -11.62 -22.76 -7.28
N TYR A 286 -10.39 -22.22 -7.24
CA TYR A 286 -9.14 -22.96 -7.43
C TYR A 286 -8.50 -23.40 -6.09
N GLY A 287 -9.20 -23.22 -4.96
CA GLY A 287 -8.71 -23.58 -3.64
C GLY A 287 -7.68 -22.61 -3.04
N ILE A 288 -7.60 -21.37 -3.56
CA ILE A 288 -6.73 -20.31 -3.05
C ILE A 288 -7.57 -19.33 -2.23
N ALA A 289 -7.32 -19.28 -0.92
CA ALA A 289 -8.05 -18.41 0.00
C ALA A 289 -7.50 -16.97 0.08
N ALA A 290 -6.35 -16.68 -0.54
CA ALA A 290 -5.74 -15.36 -0.53
C ALA A 290 -6.60 -14.29 -1.23
N ALA A 291 -6.62 -13.08 -0.70
CA ALA A 291 -7.16 -11.92 -1.39
C ALA A 291 -6.17 -11.41 -2.44
N PHE A 292 -6.71 -10.89 -3.54
CA PHE A 292 -5.94 -10.21 -4.58
C PHE A 292 -6.32 -8.74 -4.59
N SER A 293 -5.31 -7.88 -4.58
CA SER A 293 -5.50 -6.42 -4.60
C SER A 293 -4.83 -5.81 -5.82
N GLY A 294 -5.43 -4.73 -6.31
CA GLY A 294 -4.89 -3.99 -7.45
C GLY A 294 -5.75 -2.82 -7.84
N TYR A 295 -5.33 -2.17 -8.92
CA TYR A 295 -6.05 -1.09 -9.58
C TYR A 295 -6.25 -1.46 -11.04
N ILE A 296 -7.49 -1.43 -11.50
CA ILE A 296 -7.82 -1.63 -12.92
C ILE A 296 -7.68 -0.28 -13.60
N ASP A 297 -6.73 -0.15 -14.52
CA ASP A 297 -6.40 1.12 -15.16
C ASP A 297 -7.62 1.75 -15.87
N CYS A 298 -8.37 0.94 -16.63
CA CYS A 298 -9.58 1.40 -17.30
C CYS A 298 -10.59 0.26 -17.49
N THR A 299 -11.80 0.50 -17.02
CA THR A 299 -12.97 -0.36 -17.30
C THR A 299 -13.92 0.35 -18.23
N VAL A 300 -14.25 -0.28 -19.34
CA VAL A 300 -15.18 0.22 -20.37
C VAL A 300 -16.52 -0.51 -20.24
N PHE A 301 -17.60 0.24 -20.20
CA PHE A 301 -18.97 -0.27 -20.12
C PHE A 301 -19.59 -0.30 -21.53
N ASN A 302 -19.77 -1.49 -22.04
CA ASN A 302 -20.36 -1.67 -23.37
C ASN A 302 -21.88 -1.48 -23.34
N SER A 303 -22.47 -1.05 -24.44
CA SER A 303 -23.92 -0.82 -24.56
C SER A 303 -24.77 -2.09 -24.44
N ASP A 304 -24.17 -3.27 -24.66
CA ASP A 304 -24.80 -4.59 -24.50
C ASP A 304 -24.79 -5.09 -23.04
N GLY A 305 -24.30 -4.28 -22.11
CA GLY A 305 -24.20 -4.62 -20.69
C GLY A 305 -22.95 -5.40 -20.30
N THR A 306 -22.06 -5.71 -21.24
CA THR A 306 -20.79 -6.35 -20.97
C THR A 306 -19.69 -5.33 -20.60
N LEU A 307 -18.56 -5.83 -20.14
CA LEU A 307 -17.39 -5.01 -19.80
C LEU A 307 -16.22 -5.35 -20.71
N ARG A 308 -15.35 -4.35 -20.87
CA ARG A 308 -14.02 -4.51 -21.42
C ARG A 308 -13.00 -3.86 -20.49
N ILE A 309 -11.84 -4.50 -20.29
CA ILE A 309 -10.75 -4.01 -19.47
C ILE A 309 -9.62 -3.55 -20.37
N VAL A 310 -9.00 -2.43 -20.03
CA VAL A 310 -7.77 -1.96 -20.68
C VAL A 310 -6.73 -1.69 -19.60
N ASP A 311 -5.55 -2.25 -19.80
CA ASP A 311 -4.38 -2.02 -18.99
C ASP A 311 -3.28 -1.39 -19.86
N TYR A 312 -2.69 -0.30 -19.38
CA TYR A 312 -1.74 0.51 -20.13
C TYR A 312 -0.30 0.12 -19.84
N LYS A 313 0.50 -0.07 -20.89
CA LYS A 313 1.92 -0.40 -20.79
C LYS A 313 2.78 0.61 -21.54
N THR A 314 3.69 1.24 -20.81
CA THR A 314 4.67 2.18 -21.39
C THR A 314 5.92 1.49 -21.91
N GLY A 315 6.04 0.17 -21.72
CA GLY A 315 7.11 -0.65 -22.26
C GLY A 315 6.91 -0.99 -23.75
N VAL A 316 7.92 -1.64 -24.32
CA VAL A 316 7.86 -2.15 -25.70
C VAL A 316 7.15 -3.50 -25.72
N PRO A 317 6.20 -3.75 -26.63
CA PRO A 317 5.59 -5.06 -26.79
C PRO A 317 6.63 -6.09 -27.22
N PRO A 318 6.38 -7.39 -27.00
CA PRO A 318 7.22 -8.43 -27.56
C PRO A 318 7.20 -8.35 -29.10
N GLU A 319 8.35 -8.64 -29.74
CA GLU A 319 8.46 -8.64 -31.21
C GLU A 319 7.55 -9.69 -31.84
N ALA A 320 7.33 -10.82 -31.17
CA ALA A 320 6.39 -11.86 -31.57
C ALA A 320 5.95 -12.67 -30.33
N GLY A 321 4.73 -13.23 -30.39
CA GLY A 321 4.21 -14.11 -29.35
C GLY A 321 3.44 -13.40 -28.25
N GLU A 322 3.33 -14.06 -27.10
CA GLU A 322 2.62 -13.54 -25.92
C GLU A 322 3.47 -12.54 -25.13
N PRO A 323 2.82 -11.57 -24.47
CA PRO A 323 3.49 -10.71 -23.48
C PRO A 323 4.10 -11.52 -22.32
N ALA A 324 4.92 -10.86 -21.50
CA ALA A 324 5.47 -11.50 -20.31
C ALA A 324 4.34 -12.08 -19.43
N PRO A 325 4.52 -13.29 -18.86
CA PRO A 325 3.47 -13.99 -18.11
C PRO A 325 2.82 -13.14 -17.03
N GLY A 326 3.59 -12.27 -16.34
CA GLY A 326 3.05 -11.40 -15.31
C GLY A 326 2.03 -10.38 -15.82
N TYR A 327 2.17 -9.88 -17.05
CA TYR A 327 1.17 -9.01 -17.67
C TYR A 327 -0.11 -9.78 -18.02
N ILE A 328 0.04 -11.02 -18.48
CA ILE A 328 -1.10 -11.88 -18.78
C ILE A 328 -1.86 -12.24 -17.51
N TYR A 329 -1.14 -12.56 -16.43
CA TYR A 329 -1.74 -12.87 -15.13
C TYR A 329 -2.41 -11.65 -14.51
N GLN A 330 -1.80 -10.47 -14.61
CA GLN A 330 -2.41 -9.21 -14.22
C GLN A 330 -3.75 -9.00 -14.92
N LEU A 331 -3.77 -9.17 -16.24
CA LEU A 331 -4.96 -8.97 -17.05
C LEU A 331 -6.05 -9.98 -16.71
N ALA A 332 -5.69 -11.25 -16.47
CA ALA A 332 -6.63 -12.29 -16.05
C ALA A 332 -7.26 -12.00 -14.70
N LEU A 333 -6.45 -11.57 -13.71
CA LEU A 333 -6.95 -11.17 -12.39
C LEU A 333 -7.86 -9.93 -12.49
N TYR A 334 -7.53 -8.96 -13.31
CA TYR A 334 -8.34 -7.76 -13.52
C TYR A 334 -9.67 -8.08 -14.22
N GLN A 335 -9.66 -9.01 -15.19
CA GLN A 335 -10.87 -9.49 -15.85
C GLN A 335 -11.81 -10.15 -14.82
N LYS A 336 -11.29 -11.03 -13.97
CA LYS A 336 -12.07 -11.68 -12.91
C LYS A 336 -12.57 -10.66 -11.88
N ALA A 337 -11.71 -9.76 -11.41
CA ALA A 337 -12.06 -8.71 -10.45
C ALA A 337 -13.18 -7.81 -10.97
N ALA A 338 -13.08 -7.36 -12.21
CA ALA A 338 -14.11 -6.53 -12.83
C ALA A 338 -15.45 -7.27 -12.95
N ALA A 339 -15.44 -8.54 -13.35
CA ALA A 339 -16.65 -9.34 -13.42
C ALA A 339 -17.34 -9.45 -12.06
N GLU A 340 -16.57 -9.60 -10.97
CA GLU A 340 -17.10 -9.67 -9.62
C GLU A 340 -17.58 -8.31 -9.09
N LEU A 341 -16.82 -7.24 -9.34
CA LEU A 341 -17.19 -5.89 -8.87
C LEU A 341 -18.51 -5.39 -9.45
N TRP A 342 -18.74 -5.62 -10.72
CA TRP A 342 -19.93 -5.10 -11.41
C TRP A 342 -21.00 -6.15 -11.67
N GLN A 343 -20.76 -7.42 -11.33
CA GLN A 343 -21.69 -8.54 -11.61
C GLN A 343 -22.10 -8.56 -13.09
N ARG A 344 -21.12 -8.34 -13.98
CA ARG A 344 -21.26 -8.27 -15.43
C ARG A 344 -20.16 -9.08 -16.11
N PRO A 345 -20.45 -9.75 -17.24
CA PRO A 345 -19.41 -10.47 -17.97
C PRO A 345 -18.40 -9.51 -18.58
N VAL A 346 -17.13 -9.84 -18.45
CA VAL A 346 -16.03 -9.16 -19.16
C VAL A 346 -15.72 -9.97 -20.41
N THR A 347 -15.98 -9.39 -21.57
CA THR A 347 -15.82 -10.08 -22.86
C THR A 347 -14.44 -9.93 -23.45
N LEU A 348 -13.67 -8.93 -23.01
CA LEU A 348 -12.35 -8.65 -23.55
C LEU A 348 -11.50 -7.91 -22.50
N ALA A 349 -10.25 -8.35 -22.37
CA ALA A 349 -9.24 -7.65 -21.63
C ALA A 349 -8.03 -7.37 -22.54
N GLU A 350 -7.51 -6.15 -22.52
CA GLU A 350 -6.54 -5.63 -23.46
C GLU A 350 -5.32 -5.03 -22.76
N LEU A 351 -4.12 -5.36 -23.27
CA LEU A 351 -2.89 -4.61 -22.97
C LEU A 351 -2.66 -3.61 -24.09
N HIS A 352 -2.67 -2.34 -23.78
CA HIS A 352 -2.34 -1.28 -24.74
C HIS A 352 -0.89 -0.84 -24.56
N PHE A 353 -0.04 -1.14 -25.55
CA PHE A 353 1.35 -0.69 -25.59
C PHE A 353 1.40 0.71 -26.22
N LEU A 354 1.66 1.72 -25.37
CA LEU A 354 1.49 3.12 -25.74
C LEU A 354 2.53 3.62 -26.74
N GLN A 355 3.75 3.08 -26.70
CA GLN A 355 4.85 3.53 -27.55
C GLN A 355 4.61 3.30 -29.04
N ASN A 356 3.87 2.28 -29.39
CA ASN A 356 3.64 1.91 -30.80
C ASN A 356 2.17 1.71 -31.16
N ASN A 357 1.24 2.06 -30.26
CA ASN A 357 -0.21 1.86 -30.45
C ASN A 357 -0.58 0.42 -30.82
N SER A 358 0.12 -0.58 -30.27
CA SER A 358 -0.26 -1.99 -30.44
C SER A 358 -1.08 -2.49 -29.25
N CYS A 359 -1.82 -3.57 -29.49
CA CYS A 359 -2.72 -4.17 -28.52
C CYS A 359 -2.55 -5.69 -28.53
N TRP A 360 -2.50 -6.27 -27.33
CA TRP A 360 -2.65 -7.70 -27.11
C TRP A 360 -3.95 -7.96 -26.35
N GLN A 361 -4.65 -9.06 -26.65
CA GLN A 361 -6.00 -9.32 -26.17
C GLN A 361 -6.11 -10.67 -25.47
N LEU A 362 -6.87 -10.71 -24.37
CA LEU A 362 -7.28 -11.89 -23.65
C LEU A 362 -8.82 -11.95 -23.63
N GLN A 363 -9.40 -13.00 -24.19
CA GLN A 363 -10.85 -13.20 -24.19
C GLN A 363 -11.28 -14.05 -22.99
N ASP A 364 -10.66 -15.20 -22.80
CA ASP A 364 -10.93 -16.12 -21.68
C ASP A 364 -9.71 -16.19 -20.76
N CYS A 365 -9.97 -15.90 -19.47
CA CYS A 365 -8.94 -15.90 -18.45
C CYS A 365 -8.84 -17.21 -17.66
N SER A 366 -9.68 -18.20 -17.92
CA SER A 366 -9.82 -19.40 -17.09
C SER A 366 -8.52 -20.18 -16.92
N ASP A 367 -7.85 -20.50 -18.05
CA ASP A 367 -6.57 -21.21 -18.03
C ASP A 367 -5.49 -20.39 -17.30
N ARG A 368 -5.47 -19.07 -17.49
CA ARG A 368 -4.51 -18.17 -16.86
C ARG A 368 -4.75 -18.03 -15.36
N LEU A 369 -5.99 -18.05 -14.91
CA LEU A 369 -6.33 -18.06 -13.48
C LEU A 369 -5.90 -19.37 -12.82
N GLN A 370 -6.00 -20.50 -13.52
CA GLN A 370 -5.47 -21.77 -13.03
C GLN A 370 -3.94 -21.73 -12.88
N GLU A 371 -3.22 -21.19 -13.87
CA GLU A 371 -1.76 -20.98 -13.80
C GLU A 371 -1.39 -20.08 -12.60
N VAL A 372 -2.14 -18.99 -12.38
CA VAL A 372 -1.95 -18.12 -11.20
C VAL A 372 -2.19 -18.88 -9.90
N ALA A 373 -3.21 -19.72 -9.84
CA ALA A 373 -3.47 -20.53 -8.66
C ALA A 373 -2.34 -21.54 -8.36
N GLU A 374 -1.75 -22.14 -9.39
CA GLU A 374 -0.59 -23.02 -9.26
C GLU A 374 0.64 -22.25 -8.74
N LEU A 375 0.87 -21.05 -9.27
CA LEU A 375 1.92 -20.14 -8.80
C LEU A 375 1.72 -19.76 -7.33
N CYS A 376 0.49 -19.48 -6.92
CA CYS A 376 0.15 -19.20 -5.52
C CYS A 376 0.42 -20.41 -4.61
N ARG A 377 0.09 -21.62 -5.03
CA ARG A 377 0.40 -22.84 -4.28
C ARG A 377 1.91 -23.01 -4.10
N ASP A 378 2.69 -22.76 -5.15
CA ASP A 378 4.15 -22.80 -5.07
C ASP A 378 4.68 -21.76 -4.08
N ILE A 379 4.23 -20.50 -4.16
CA ILE A 379 4.59 -19.43 -3.21
C ILE A 379 4.23 -19.83 -1.77
N PHE A 380 3.02 -20.32 -1.55
CA PHE A 380 2.51 -20.63 -0.20
C PHE A 380 3.11 -21.91 0.39
N SER A 381 3.67 -22.79 -0.42
CA SER A 381 4.37 -23.98 0.05
C SER A 381 5.71 -23.66 0.70
N LYS A 382 6.33 -22.53 0.35
CA LYS A 382 7.68 -22.15 0.79
C LYS A 382 7.68 -21.50 2.17
N ARG A 383 8.65 -21.89 3.01
CA ARG A 383 8.77 -21.44 4.41
C ARG A 383 10.12 -20.79 4.71
N ARG A 384 11.16 -21.12 3.95
CA ARG A 384 12.55 -20.71 4.22
C ARG A 384 13.11 -19.97 3.02
N GLU A 385 14.04 -19.04 3.30
CA GLU A 385 14.74 -18.29 2.27
C GLU A 385 15.34 -19.17 1.17
N SER A 386 15.95 -20.31 1.54
CA SER A 386 16.60 -21.23 0.60
C SER A 386 15.65 -21.84 -0.45
N GLU A 387 14.35 -21.84 -0.19
CA GLU A 387 13.33 -22.36 -1.11
C GLU A 387 12.96 -21.33 -2.19
N PHE A 388 13.33 -20.06 -1.97
CA PHE A 388 13.16 -18.99 -2.95
C PHE A 388 14.42 -18.84 -3.79
N THR A 389 14.41 -19.42 -4.98
CA THR A 389 15.58 -19.45 -5.88
C THR A 389 15.94 -18.08 -6.41
N VAL A 390 17.24 -17.86 -6.65
CA VAL A 390 17.74 -16.63 -7.29
C VAL A 390 17.70 -16.79 -8.81
N LYS A 391 17.23 -15.74 -9.51
CA LYS A 391 17.30 -15.63 -10.97
C LYS A 391 18.24 -14.47 -11.35
N THR A 392 19.49 -14.78 -11.60
CA THR A 392 20.60 -13.81 -11.76
C THR A 392 20.38 -12.78 -12.87
N LYS A 393 19.62 -13.12 -13.92
CA LYS A 393 19.33 -12.19 -15.03
C LYS A 393 18.63 -10.91 -14.58
N TYR A 394 17.96 -10.92 -13.41
CA TYR A 394 17.26 -9.77 -12.86
C TYR A 394 18.09 -8.97 -11.85
N CYS A 395 19.27 -9.47 -11.43
CA CYS A 395 20.08 -8.85 -10.38
C CYS A 395 20.52 -7.43 -10.71
N LYS A 396 20.74 -7.11 -11.98
CA LYS A 396 21.21 -5.78 -12.42
C LYS A 396 20.32 -4.63 -11.95
N ASN A 397 19.00 -4.86 -11.85
CA ASN A 397 18.00 -3.86 -11.44
C ASN A 397 17.32 -4.24 -10.12
N CYS A 398 17.84 -5.24 -9.40
CA CYS A 398 17.23 -5.71 -8.16
C CYS A 398 17.58 -4.78 -7.00
N PRO A 399 16.58 -4.27 -6.25
CA PRO A 399 16.82 -3.39 -5.10
C PRO A 399 17.57 -4.08 -3.95
N PHE A 400 17.74 -5.40 -4.02
CA PHE A 400 18.40 -6.22 -3.00
C PHE A 400 19.72 -6.84 -3.49
N ALA A 401 20.21 -6.47 -4.66
CA ALA A 401 21.40 -7.07 -5.27
C ALA A 401 22.65 -6.96 -4.38
N TYR A 402 22.78 -5.88 -3.60
CA TYR A 402 23.98 -5.60 -2.81
C TYR A 402 24.21 -6.56 -1.62
N PHE A 403 23.18 -7.29 -1.17
CA PHE A 403 23.32 -8.27 -0.08
C PHE A 403 22.84 -9.68 -0.44
N CYS A 404 22.21 -9.83 -1.60
CA CYS A 404 21.72 -11.12 -2.05
C CYS A 404 22.91 -12.01 -2.48
N ALA A 405 23.11 -13.16 -1.83
CA ALA A 405 24.21 -14.08 -2.08
C ALA A 405 24.18 -14.78 -3.46
N GLY A 406 23.41 -14.28 -4.40
CA GLY A 406 23.28 -14.83 -5.76
C GLY A 406 24.15 -14.12 -6.81
N GLN A 407 25.15 -13.32 -6.41
CA GLN A 407 26.03 -12.58 -7.33
C GLN A 407 27.35 -13.30 -7.64
N GLU A 408 27.51 -14.59 -7.31
CA GLU A 408 28.67 -15.37 -7.75
C GLU A 408 28.50 -15.93 -9.16
#